data_d265e8792ad661aac46e6f7cefe48cf3
#
_entry.id   d265e8792ad661aac46e6f7cefe48cf3
#
_cell.length_a   1.000
_cell.length_b   1.000
_cell.length_c   1.000
_cell.angle_alpha   90.00
_cell.angle_beta   90.00
_cell.angle_gamma   90.00
#
_symmetry.space_group_name_H-M   'P 1'
#
loop_
_entity.id
_entity.type
_entity.pdbx_description
1 polymer ?
#
loop_
_entity_poly.entity_id
_entity_poly.type
_entity_poly.pdbx_seq_one_letter_code
_entity_poly.pdbx_strand_id
1 'polypeptide(L)' 'MLTALTRDSSERLRAIEKLIPPTLRPTIQAGPIDGTSWCLLVRSNAAAAKIRQLLPAFEAHLRSRGWEVNSIRLKIQT' A
#
# COMPACT_ATOMS: atom_id res chain seq x y z
N MET A 1 8.25 -14.71 -12.89
CA MET A 1 6.96 -15.25 -12.60
C MET A 1 6.08 -14.32 -11.80
N LEU A 2 4.84 -14.33 -12.13
CA LEU A 2 3.85 -13.44 -11.54
C LEU A 2 3.72 -13.63 -10.03
N THR A 3 3.98 -14.84 -9.57
CA THR A 3 3.84 -15.20 -8.16
C THR A 3 4.73 -14.38 -7.24
N ALA A 4 5.96 -14.08 -7.66
CA ALA A 4 6.91 -13.34 -6.83
C ALA A 4 6.46 -11.89 -6.62
N LEU A 5 6.01 -11.22 -7.69
CA LEU A 5 5.55 -9.83 -7.59
C LEU A 5 4.27 -9.71 -6.77
N THR A 6 3.37 -10.68 -6.91
CA THR A 6 2.14 -10.72 -6.13
C THR A 6 2.45 -10.89 -4.64
N ARG A 7 3.42 -11.76 -4.33
CA ARG A 7 3.84 -11.97 -2.95
C ARG A 7 4.46 -10.70 -2.37
N ASP A 8 5.34 -10.03 -3.12
CA ASP A 8 5.97 -8.80 -2.67
C ASP A 8 4.93 -7.74 -2.32
N SER A 9 3.94 -7.53 -3.21
CA SER A 9 2.90 -6.56 -2.96
C SER A 9 2.09 -6.91 -1.71
N SER A 10 1.75 -8.17 -1.53
CA SER A 10 1.00 -8.64 -0.36
C SER A 10 1.82 -8.49 0.92
N GLU A 11 3.11 -8.77 0.86
CA GLU A 11 3.98 -8.63 2.02
C GLU A 11 4.16 -7.19 2.42
N ARG A 12 4.26 -6.28 1.44
CA ARG A 12 4.32 -4.84 1.72
C ARG A 12 3.05 -4.38 2.42
N LEU A 13 1.90 -4.83 1.93
CA LEU A 13 0.63 -4.47 2.55
C LEU A 13 0.57 -4.98 3.99
N ARG A 14 0.99 -6.22 4.22
CA ARG A 14 1.02 -6.79 5.55
C ARG A 14 1.96 -6.01 6.47
N ALA A 15 3.09 -5.53 5.94
CA ALA A 15 4.04 -4.77 6.74
C ALA A 15 3.46 -3.44 7.23
N ILE A 16 2.61 -2.79 6.44
CA ILE A 16 2.01 -1.51 6.83
C ILE A 16 0.64 -1.67 7.47
N GLU A 17 0.12 -2.88 7.57
CA GLU A 17 -1.22 -3.15 8.07
C GLU A 17 -1.43 -2.58 9.47
N LYS A 18 -0.41 -2.61 10.31
CA LYS A 18 -0.47 -2.05 11.65
C LYS A 18 -0.69 -0.55 11.66
N LEU A 19 -0.27 0.13 10.60
CA LEU A 19 -0.42 1.58 10.48
C LEU A 19 -1.77 1.97 9.90
N ILE A 20 -2.52 0.99 9.37
CA ILE A 20 -3.83 1.24 8.78
C ILE A 20 -4.90 1.05 9.85
N PRO A 21 -5.78 2.05 10.06
CA PRO A 21 -6.89 1.87 11.00
C PRO A 21 -7.71 0.63 10.64
N PRO A 22 -8.14 -0.16 11.64
CA PRO A 22 -8.86 -1.41 11.37
C PRO A 22 -10.09 -1.24 10.50
N THR A 23 -10.78 -0.11 10.62
CA THR A 23 -11.97 0.16 9.83
C THR A 23 -11.66 0.37 8.35
N LEU A 24 -10.43 0.75 8.01
CA LEU A 24 -10.01 1.00 6.64
C LEU A 24 -9.36 -0.21 5.98
N ARG A 25 -8.88 -1.17 6.77
CA ARG A 25 -8.18 -2.34 6.24
C ARG A 25 -8.96 -3.10 5.17
N PRO A 26 -10.26 -3.36 5.34
CA PRO A 26 -11.00 -4.10 4.31
C PRO A 26 -11.17 -3.35 3.00
N THR A 27 -10.96 -2.03 2.99
CA THR A 27 -11.11 -1.22 1.78
C THR A 27 -9.84 -1.16 0.96
N ILE A 28 -8.73 -1.67 1.47
CA ILE A 28 -7.43 -1.55 0.84
C ILE A 28 -6.97 -2.91 0.33
N GLN A 29 -6.46 -2.92 -0.90
CA GLN A 29 -5.88 -4.12 -1.50
C GLN A 29 -4.52 -3.79 -2.08
N ALA A 30 -3.63 -4.77 -2.07
CA ALA A 30 -2.33 -4.63 -2.69
C ALA A 30 -2.49 -4.56 -4.21
N GLY A 31 -1.90 -3.55 -4.81
CA GLY A 31 -1.92 -3.36 -6.24
C GLY A 31 -0.56 -3.67 -6.88
N PRO A 32 -0.41 -3.34 -8.16
CA PRO A 32 0.82 -3.65 -8.88
C PRO A 32 2.01 -2.82 -8.39
N ILE A 33 3.19 -3.41 -8.52
CA ILE A 33 4.46 -2.75 -8.25
C ILE A 33 5.06 -2.37 -9.60
N ASP A 34 5.46 -1.12 -9.73
CA ASP A 34 6.10 -0.60 -10.93
C ASP A 34 7.43 0.04 -10.54
N GLY A 35 8.51 -0.71 -10.66
CA GLY A 35 9.82 -0.26 -10.23
C GLY A 35 9.84 0.03 -8.73
N THR A 36 10.11 1.29 -8.35
CA THR A 36 10.10 1.72 -6.96
C THR A 36 8.78 2.35 -6.54
N SER A 37 7.80 2.36 -7.43
CA SER A 37 6.45 2.83 -7.13
C SER A 37 5.55 1.64 -6.82
N TRP A 38 4.72 1.80 -5.79
CA TRP A 38 3.77 0.76 -5.39
C TRP A 38 2.37 1.35 -5.43
N CYS A 39 1.43 0.60 -5.97
CA CYS A 39 0.05 1.04 -6.06
C CYS A 39 -0.79 0.32 -5.01
N LEU A 40 -1.62 1.08 -4.31
CA LEU A 40 -2.62 0.53 -3.41
C LEU A 40 -3.99 0.77 -4.01
N LEU A 41 -4.82 -0.24 -3.98
CA LEU A 41 -6.18 -0.16 -4.48
C LEU A 41 -7.12 0.10 -3.31
N VAL A 42 -7.94 1.13 -3.44
CA VAL A 42 -8.84 1.55 -2.37
C VAL A 42 -10.26 1.62 -2.91
N ARG A 43 -11.21 1.12 -2.13
CA ARG A 43 -12.59 0.99 -2.61
C ARG A 43 -13.46 2.24 -2.41
N SER A 44 -12.99 3.23 -1.67
CA SER A 44 -13.80 4.41 -1.45
C SER A 44 -12.96 5.69 -1.45
N ASN A 45 -13.57 6.79 -1.88
CA ASN A 45 -12.92 8.09 -1.87
C ASN A 45 -12.61 8.55 -0.45
N ALA A 46 -13.49 8.28 0.49
CA ALA A 46 -13.29 8.68 1.88
C ALA A 46 -12.10 7.96 2.49
N ALA A 47 -11.99 6.65 2.24
CA ALA A 47 -10.84 5.88 2.70
C ALA A 47 -9.55 6.36 2.03
N ALA A 48 -9.60 6.65 0.73
CA ALA A 48 -8.43 7.15 0.01
C ALA A 48 -7.92 8.46 0.61
N ALA A 49 -8.80 9.36 0.98
CA ALA A 49 -8.41 10.63 1.58
C ALA A 49 -7.64 10.43 2.88
N LYS A 50 -8.09 9.51 3.73
CA LYS A 50 -7.41 9.19 4.99
C LYS A 50 -6.09 8.47 4.76
N ILE A 51 -6.08 7.50 3.85
CA ILE A 51 -4.88 6.73 3.52
C ILE A 51 -3.81 7.64 2.95
N ARG A 52 -4.19 8.61 2.12
CA ARG A 52 -3.25 9.55 1.52
C ARG A 52 -2.43 10.28 2.57
N GLN A 53 -3.03 10.63 3.70
CA GLN A 53 -2.34 11.30 4.78
C GLN A 53 -1.32 10.38 5.47
N LEU A 54 -1.50 9.07 5.35
CA LEU A 54 -0.64 8.08 5.98
C LEU A 54 0.50 7.60 5.06
N LEU A 55 0.46 7.98 3.78
CA LEU A 55 1.46 7.48 2.83
C LEU A 55 2.90 7.76 3.23
N PRO A 56 3.26 8.95 3.74
CA PRO A 56 4.63 9.18 4.17
C PRO A 56 5.07 8.22 5.27
N ALA A 57 4.17 7.89 6.20
CA ALA A 57 4.47 6.94 7.26
C ALA A 57 4.65 5.53 6.70
N PHE A 58 3.82 5.14 5.72
CA PHE A 58 3.94 3.85 5.06
C PHE A 58 5.28 3.72 4.34
N GLU A 59 5.66 4.75 3.60
CA GLU A 59 6.92 4.77 2.86
C GLU A 59 8.11 4.65 3.81
N ALA A 60 8.11 5.42 4.87
CA ALA A 60 9.18 5.39 5.86
C ALA A 60 9.28 4.02 6.52
N HIS A 61 8.15 3.42 6.86
CA HIS A 61 8.10 2.12 7.50
C HIS A 61 8.65 1.02 6.58
N LEU A 62 8.24 1.04 5.31
CA LEU A 62 8.71 0.06 4.34
C LEU A 62 10.20 0.20 4.09
N ARG A 63 10.70 1.42 3.96
CA ARG A 63 12.13 1.65 3.77
C ARG A 63 12.94 1.17 4.97
N SER A 64 12.42 1.36 6.17
CA SER A 64 13.11 0.89 7.38
C SER A 64 13.22 -0.63 7.43
N ARG A 65 12.36 -1.33 6.69
CA ARG A 65 12.38 -2.78 6.61
C ARG A 65 13.12 -3.31 5.38
N GLY A 66 13.78 -2.42 4.64
CA GLY A 66 14.58 -2.82 3.50
C GLY A 66 13.88 -2.83 2.16
N TRP A 67 12.61 -2.40 2.11
CA TRP A 67 11.90 -2.30 0.85
C TRP A 67 12.32 -1.06 0.07
N GLU A 68 12.51 -1.20 -1.23
CA GLU A 68 12.81 -0.06 -2.08
C GLU A 68 11.52 0.56 -2.60
N VAL A 69 10.96 1.47 -1.81
CA VAL A 69 9.73 2.16 -2.16
C VAL A 69 9.97 3.66 -2.13
N ASN A 70 9.96 4.30 -3.28
CA ASN A 70 10.11 5.74 -3.39
C ASN A 70 8.78 6.46 -3.39
N SER A 71 7.73 5.81 -3.87
CA SER A 71 6.40 6.40 -3.87
C SER A 71 5.32 5.34 -3.75
N ILE A 72 4.23 5.70 -3.11
CA ILE A 72 3.04 4.88 -3.04
C ILE A 72 1.91 5.67 -3.69
N ARG A 73 1.23 5.06 -4.65
CA ARG A 73 0.10 5.68 -5.34
C ARG A 73 -1.18 5.01 -4.90
N LEU A 74 -2.24 5.80 -4.84
CA LEU A 74 -3.56 5.27 -4.55
C LEU A 74 -4.39 5.24 -5.82
N LYS A 75 -5.05 4.13 -6.05
CA LYS A 75 -6.00 3.99 -7.15
C LYS A 75 -7.34 3.59 -6.57
N ILE A 76 -8.37 4.36 -6.90
CA ILE A 76 -9.72 4.08 -6.40
C ILE A 76 -10.39 3.09 -7.33
N GLN A 77 -10.86 2.01 -6.75
CA GLN A 77 -11.65 1.01 -7.47
C GLN A 77 -13.09 1.12 -7.00
N THR A 78 -13.94 1.48 -7.91
CA THR A 78 -15.38 1.56 -7.66
C THR A 78 -16.10 0.49 -8.43
#